data_a3a49ad4a6e8ac4342703eea277e730b
#
_entry.id   a3a49ad4a6e8ac4342703eea277e730b
#
_cell.length_a   1.000
_cell.length_b   1.000
_cell.length_c   1.000
_cell.angle_alpha   90.00
_cell.angle_beta   90.00
_cell.angle_gamma   90.00
#
_symmetry.space_group_name_H-M   'P 1'
#
loop_
_entity.id
_entity.type
_entity.pdbx_description
1 polymer ?
#
loop_
_entity_poly.entity_id
_entity_poly.type
_entity_poly.pdbx_seq_one_letter_code
_entity_poly.pdbx_strand_id
1 'polypeptide(L)'
;MQSRLEDYNAKIAGVFAVPGSVNTITSIIGKLLLESEIHEETGGISKLYIFHNQLKSGALYEPAVQCLLPLDEKWYNSINQMKWPTYNPPEAINGIVPNLHGLIRQYLFISLYRACAESLASENASRLAAMQRAEKNIDELLEDLNRTFHRLRQATIDEELFDVISGSESFSQGK
;
A
#
# COMPACT_ATOMS: atom_id res chain seq x y z
N MET A 1 13.40 6.28 -2.48
CA MET A 1 13.02 5.68 -3.78
C MET A 1 13.70 6.39 -4.94
N GLN A 2 13.72 7.72 -4.96
CA GLN A 2 14.37 8.54 -5.98
C GLN A 2 15.86 8.18 -6.17
N SER A 3 16.66 8.11 -5.11
CA SER A 3 18.08 7.73 -5.13
C SER A 3 18.33 6.36 -5.76
N ARG A 4 17.44 5.40 -5.55
CA ARG A 4 17.57 4.07 -6.16
C ARG A 4 17.31 4.05 -7.67
N LEU A 5 16.46 4.93 -8.18
CA LEU A 5 16.19 5.04 -9.61
C LEU A 5 17.35 5.74 -10.32
N GLU A 6 18.00 6.70 -9.67
CA GLU A 6 19.21 7.36 -10.16
C GLU A 6 20.38 6.36 -10.33
N ASP A 7 20.52 5.38 -9.43
CA ASP A 7 21.51 4.29 -9.51
C ASP A 7 21.36 3.43 -10.78
N TYR A 8 20.12 3.36 -11.34
CA TYR A 8 19.83 2.63 -12.59
C TYR A 8 19.87 3.52 -13.85
N ASN A 9 20.41 4.74 -13.78
CA ASN A 9 20.43 5.71 -14.89
C ASN A 9 19.02 5.99 -15.48
N ALA A 10 17.97 5.85 -14.70
CA ALA A 10 16.61 6.17 -15.14
C ALA A 10 16.42 7.69 -15.16
N LYS A 11 16.06 8.24 -16.33
CA LYS A 11 15.72 9.66 -16.45
C LYS A 11 14.39 9.93 -15.75
N ILE A 12 14.43 10.68 -14.65
CA ILE A 12 13.26 11.05 -13.88
C ILE A 12 12.71 12.36 -14.47
N ALA A 13 11.47 12.33 -15.00
CA ALA A 13 10.79 13.49 -15.56
C ALA A 13 10.15 14.34 -14.46
N GLY A 14 9.60 13.74 -13.42
CA GLY A 14 8.95 14.45 -12.31
C GLY A 14 8.79 13.58 -11.07
N VAL A 15 8.63 14.24 -9.92
CA VAL A 15 8.37 13.58 -8.63
C VAL A 15 7.13 14.21 -8.00
N PHE A 16 6.17 13.38 -7.67
CA PHE A 16 4.91 13.80 -7.05
C PHE A 16 4.79 13.20 -5.65
N ALA A 17 4.18 13.95 -4.74
CA ALA A 17 3.91 13.46 -3.40
C ALA A 17 2.91 12.29 -3.45
N VAL A 18 3.15 11.26 -2.65
CA VAL A 18 2.22 10.12 -2.53
C VAL A 18 0.90 10.60 -1.94
N PRO A 19 -0.26 10.24 -2.53
CA PRO A 19 -1.55 10.63 -2.00
C PRO A 19 -1.80 9.96 -0.65
N GLY A 20 -1.99 10.76 0.40
CA GLY A 20 -2.34 10.25 1.73
C GLY A 20 -3.83 9.92 1.91
N SER A 21 -4.67 10.31 0.95
CA SER A 21 -6.11 10.06 0.96
C SER A 21 -6.66 9.94 -0.46
N VAL A 22 -7.83 9.31 -0.57
CA VAL A 22 -8.54 9.11 -1.86
C VAL A 22 -8.84 10.46 -2.55
N ASN A 23 -9.18 11.50 -1.78
CA ASN A 23 -9.51 12.82 -2.31
C ASN A 23 -8.33 13.52 -3.02
N THR A 24 -7.11 13.22 -2.61
CA THR A 24 -5.90 13.82 -3.21
C THR A 24 -5.45 13.12 -4.50
N ILE A 25 -5.93 11.90 -4.76
CA ILE A 25 -5.56 11.10 -5.94
C ILE A 25 -5.95 11.84 -7.23
N THR A 26 -7.16 12.37 -7.30
CA THR A 26 -7.68 13.07 -8.51
C THR A 26 -6.78 14.24 -8.93
N SER A 27 -6.32 15.05 -7.96
CA SER A 27 -5.44 16.19 -8.24
C SER A 27 -4.07 15.75 -8.79
N ILE A 28 -3.51 14.67 -8.25
CA ILE A 28 -2.22 14.14 -8.68
C ILE A 28 -2.32 13.57 -10.09
N ILE A 29 -3.38 12.82 -10.38
CA ILE A 29 -3.60 12.25 -11.72
C ILE A 29 -3.80 13.36 -12.77
N GLY A 30 -4.52 14.42 -12.42
CA GLY A 30 -4.65 15.57 -13.33
C GLY A 30 -3.29 16.17 -13.72
N LYS A 31 -2.37 16.32 -12.77
CA LYS A 31 -1.00 16.78 -13.02
C LYS A 31 -0.20 15.79 -13.87
N LEU A 32 -0.29 14.49 -13.57
CA LEU A 32 0.39 13.44 -14.32
C LEU A 32 -0.06 13.37 -15.77
N LEU A 33 -1.36 13.53 -16.04
CA LEU A 33 -1.90 13.53 -17.39
C LEU A 33 -1.42 14.75 -18.19
N LEU A 34 -1.42 15.93 -17.58
CA LEU A 34 -0.87 17.13 -18.19
C LEU A 34 0.61 16.97 -18.54
N GLU A 35 1.41 16.42 -17.66
CA GLU A 35 2.84 16.17 -17.90
C GLU A 35 3.04 15.17 -19.05
N SER A 36 2.19 14.12 -19.12
CA SER A 36 2.26 13.12 -20.19
C SER A 36 1.86 13.71 -21.55
N GLU A 37 0.87 14.60 -21.62
CA GLU A 37 0.45 15.30 -22.84
C GLU A 37 1.59 16.19 -23.39
N ILE A 38 2.29 16.93 -22.51
CA ILE A 38 3.45 17.75 -22.88
C ILE A 38 4.59 16.88 -23.46
N HIS A 39 4.83 15.71 -22.90
CA HIS A 39 5.87 14.79 -23.39
C HIS A 39 5.47 14.11 -24.71
N GLU A 40 4.20 13.87 -24.96
CA GLU A 40 3.70 13.35 -26.23
C GLU A 40 3.93 14.33 -27.39
N GLU A 41 3.71 15.63 -27.17
CA GLU A 41 3.97 16.68 -28.16
C GLU A 41 5.46 16.83 -28.50
N THR A 42 6.35 16.52 -27.56
CA THR A 42 7.81 16.73 -27.72
C THR A 42 8.58 15.52 -28.25
N GLY A 43 8.04 14.30 -28.25
CA GLY A 43 8.82 13.14 -28.68
C GLY A 43 8.07 11.82 -28.84
N GLY A 44 6.77 11.81 -28.68
CA GLY A 44 5.92 10.62 -28.84
C GLY A 44 6.19 9.52 -27.80
N ILE A 45 5.25 9.29 -26.91
CA ILE A 45 5.27 8.15 -25.97
C ILE A 45 4.84 6.91 -26.73
N SER A 46 5.76 6.01 -27.02
CA SER A 46 5.44 4.75 -27.70
C SER A 46 4.85 3.69 -26.77
N LYS A 47 5.23 3.71 -25.48
CA LYS A 47 4.74 2.76 -24.47
C LYS A 47 4.58 3.44 -23.11
N LEU A 48 3.50 3.13 -22.41
CA LEU A 48 3.21 3.61 -21.07
C LEU A 48 2.97 2.41 -20.15
N TYR A 49 3.80 2.28 -19.13
CA TYR A 49 3.67 1.27 -18.09
C TYR A 49 3.41 1.93 -16.74
N ILE A 50 2.55 1.31 -15.95
CA ILE A 50 2.36 1.68 -14.55
C ILE A 50 2.82 0.53 -13.64
N PHE A 51 3.57 0.88 -12.61
CA PHE A 51 4.00 -0.03 -11.55
C PHE A 51 3.30 0.38 -10.26
N HIS A 52 2.56 -0.51 -9.66
CA HIS A 52 1.82 -0.25 -8.44
C HIS A 52 1.78 -1.48 -7.55
N ASN A 53 1.41 -1.30 -6.29
CA ASN A 53 1.18 -2.42 -5.39
C ASN A 53 -0.29 -2.83 -5.43
N GLN A 54 -0.55 -4.10 -5.65
CA GLN A 54 -1.88 -4.68 -5.64
C GLN A 54 -2.06 -5.54 -4.40
N LEU A 55 -3.24 -5.44 -3.77
CA LEU A 55 -3.58 -6.25 -2.61
C LEU A 55 -3.84 -7.70 -3.06
N LYS A 56 -3.11 -8.64 -2.47
CA LYS A 56 -3.37 -10.07 -2.55
C LYS A 56 -4.19 -10.52 -1.34
N SER A 57 -4.71 -11.72 -1.35
CA SER A 57 -5.49 -12.28 -0.24
C SER A 57 -4.78 -12.09 1.11
N GLY A 58 -5.46 -11.47 2.08
CA GLY A 58 -4.91 -11.09 3.37
C GLY A 58 -4.23 -9.73 3.35
N ALA A 59 -3.26 -9.49 4.23
CA ALA A 59 -2.50 -8.25 4.32
C ALA A 59 -1.24 -8.22 3.42
N LEU A 60 -1.11 -9.20 2.53
CA LEU A 60 0.00 -9.31 1.59
C LEU A 60 -0.29 -8.48 0.34
N TYR A 61 0.71 -7.75 -0.10
CA TYR A 61 0.69 -7.04 -1.37
C TYR A 61 1.74 -7.62 -2.31
N GLU A 62 1.51 -7.49 -3.60
CA GLU A 62 2.50 -7.83 -4.62
C GLU A 62 2.67 -6.66 -5.61
N PRO A 63 3.88 -6.45 -6.14
CA PRO A 63 4.10 -5.47 -7.20
C PRO A 63 3.42 -5.95 -8.48
N ALA A 64 2.57 -5.09 -9.05
CA ALA A 64 1.90 -5.30 -10.31
C ALA A 64 2.45 -4.33 -11.36
N VAL A 65 2.54 -4.82 -12.59
CA VAL A 65 2.94 -4.03 -13.76
C VAL A 65 1.82 -4.10 -14.78
N GLN A 66 1.32 -2.96 -15.19
CA GLN A 66 0.28 -2.87 -16.21
C GLN A 66 0.78 -1.99 -17.37
N CYS A 67 0.67 -2.52 -18.59
CA CYS A 67 0.86 -1.72 -19.80
C CYS A 67 -0.45 -0.96 -20.09
N LEU A 68 -0.38 0.37 -20.13
CA LEU A 68 -1.52 1.21 -20.43
C LEU A 68 -1.58 1.55 -21.92
N LEU A 69 -0.42 1.74 -22.55
CA LEU A 69 -0.30 1.99 -23.99
C LEU A 69 0.90 1.18 -24.55
N PRO A 70 0.78 0.61 -25.76
CA PRO A 70 -0.43 0.46 -26.56
C PRO A 70 -1.48 -0.42 -25.89
N LEU A 71 -2.73 -0.26 -26.30
CA LEU A 71 -3.82 -1.14 -25.84
C LEU A 71 -3.51 -2.60 -26.24
N ASP A 72 -3.81 -3.55 -25.35
CA ASP A 72 -3.53 -4.96 -25.56
C ASP A 72 -4.30 -5.47 -26.80
N GLU A 73 -3.58 -6.06 -27.75
CA GLU A 73 -4.18 -6.66 -28.95
C GLU A 73 -5.22 -7.76 -28.61
N LYS A 74 -5.01 -8.48 -27.52
CA LYS A 74 -5.97 -9.50 -27.07
C LYS A 74 -7.27 -8.87 -26.62
N TRP A 75 -7.19 -7.75 -25.90
CA TRP A 75 -8.35 -6.98 -25.47
C TRP A 75 -9.10 -6.41 -26.69
N TYR A 76 -8.37 -5.81 -27.66
CA TYR A 76 -8.93 -5.31 -28.90
C TYR A 76 -9.67 -6.40 -29.68
N ASN A 77 -9.06 -7.57 -29.85
CA ASN A 77 -9.65 -8.69 -30.53
C ASN A 77 -10.90 -9.24 -29.80
N SER A 78 -10.90 -9.24 -28.46
CA SER A 78 -12.06 -9.66 -27.66
C SER A 78 -13.25 -8.72 -27.85
N ILE A 79 -13.01 -7.42 -27.93
CA ILE A 79 -14.06 -6.42 -28.18
C ILE A 79 -14.60 -6.54 -29.60
N ASN A 80 -13.73 -6.72 -30.59
CA ASN A 80 -14.15 -6.90 -31.99
C ASN A 80 -15.02 -8.14 -32.22
N GLN A 81 -14.86 -9.16 -31.37
CA GLN A 81 -15.69 -10.38 -31.43
C GLN A 81 -17.05 -10.23 -30.73
N MET A 82 -17.20 -9.19 -29.87
CA MET A 82 -18.48 -8.93 -29.22
C MET A 82 -19.48 -8.37 -30.24
N LYS A 83 -20.61 -9.08 -30.37
CA LYS A 83 -21.71 -8.55 -31.18
C LYS A 83 -22.28 -7.29 -30.49
N TRP A 84 -22.44 -6.25 -31.26
CA TRP A 84 -23.11 -5.06 -30.78
C TRP A 84 -24.53 -5.39 -30.31
N PRO A 85 -24.94 -4.97 -29.09
CA PRO A 85 -26.20 -5.43 -28.49
C PRO A 85 -27.45 -4.84 -29.15
N THR A 86 -27.31 -3.81 -29.99
CA THR A 86 -28.41 -3.14 -30.67
C THR A 86 -28.17 -3.06 -32.18
N TYR A 87 -29.22 -2.86 -32.96
CA TYR A 87 -29.09 -2.67 -34.41
C TYR A 87 -28.56 -1.27 -34.79
N ASN A 88 -28.58 -0.32 -33.87
CA ASN A 88 -28.11 1.04 -34.10
C ASN A 88 -26.73 1.23 -33.46
N PRO A 89 -25.64 1.33 -34.24
CA PRO A 89 -24.33 1.67 -33.69
C PRO A 89 -24.34 3.11 -33.13
N PRO A 90 -23.55 3.42 -32.12
CA PRO A 90 -23.44 4.78 -31.59
C PRO A 90 -22.82 5.70 -32.64
N GLU A 91 -23.40 6.89 -32.81
CA GLU A 91 -22.89 7.93 -33.68
C GLU A 91 -22.00 8.91 -32.89
N ALA A 92 -20.84 9.24 -33.46
CA ALA A 92 -19.93 10.21 -32.90
C ALA A 92 -20.33 11.63 -33.32
N ILE A 93 -21.06 12.36 -32.46
CA ILE A 93 -21.61 13.69 -32.74
C ILE A 93 -20.51 14.70 -33.11
N ASN A 94 -19.35 14.67 -32.45
CA ASN A 94 -18.24 15.61 -32.66
C ASN A 94 -17.12 15.04 -33.56
N GLY A 95 -17.39 13.96 -34.27
CA GLY A 95 -16.39 13.23 -35.05
C GLY A 95 -15.65 12.15 -34.24
N ILE A 96 -15.05 11.22 -34.96
CA ILE A 96 -14.43 10.04 -34.36
C ILE A 96 -13.16 10.39 -33.59
N VAL A 97 -12.30 11.24 -34.14
CA VAL A 97 -10.97 11.56 -33.55
C VAL A 97 -11.07 12.27 -32.18
N PRO A 98 -11.86 13.36 -32.02
CA PRO A 98 -12.00 14.02 -30.72
C PRO A 98 -12.63 13.10 -29.67
N ASN A 99 -13.59 12.25 -30.04
CA ASN A 99 -14.21 11.31 -29.13
C ASN A 99 -13.21 10.23 -28.70
N LEU A 100 -12.36 9.73 -29.60
CA LEU A 100 -11.32 8.75 -29.29
C LEU A 100 -10.31 9.33 -28.29
N HIS A 101 -9.84 10.57 -28.52
CA HIS A 101 -8.94 11.24 -27.58
C HIS A 101 -9.57 11.38 -26.18
N GLY A 102 -10.84 11.77 -26.11
CA GLY A 102 -11.57 11.85 -24.85
C GLY A 102 -11.67 10.50 -24.12
N LEU A 103 -11.95 9.41 -24.86
CA LEU A 103 -12.02 8.06 -24.31
C LEU A 103 -10.67 7.55 -23.83
N ILE A 104 -9.59 7.78 -24.58
CA ILE A 104 -8.23 7.40 -24.16
C ILE A 104 -7.83 8.15 -22.89
N ARG A 105 -8.08 9.46 -22.83
CA ARG A 105 -7.81 10.26 -21.64
C ARG A 105 -8.58 9.76 -20.42
N GLN A 106 -9.83 9.41 -20.58
CA GLN A 106 -10.65 8.85 -19.51
C GLN A 106 -10.17 7.47 -19.10
N TYR A 107 -9.78 6.61 -20.04
CA TYR A 107 -9.19 5.31 -19.76
C TYR A 107 -7.90 5.44 -18.94
N LEU A 108 -6.99 6.33 -19.33
CA LEU A 108 -5.75 6.61 -18.60
C LEU A 108 -6.05 7.14 -17.20
N PHE A 109 -7.00 8.08 -17.08
CA PHE A 109 -7.41 8.61 -15.78
C PHE A 109 -7.90 7.51 -14.83
N ILE A 110 -8.81 6.66 -15.30
CA ILE A 110 -9.38 5.58 -14.49
C ILE A 110 -8.30 4.55 -14.11
N SER A 111 -7.42 4.19 -15.04
CA SER A 111 -6.34 3.23 -14.81
C SER A 111 -5.33 3.74 -13.79
N LEU A 112 -4.93 5.00 -13.88
CA LEU A 112 -4.05 5.66 -12.92
C LEU A 112 -4.72 5.79 -11.54
N TYR A 113 -6.00 6.17 -11.53
CA TYR A 113 -6.77 6.28 -10.28
C TYR A 113 -6.85 4.94 -9.55
N ARG A 114 -7.18 3.88 -10.29
CA ARG A 114 -7.22 2.52 -9.75
C ARG A 114 -5.89 2.11 -9.17
N ALA A 115 -4.79 2.30 -9.89
CA ALA A 115 -3.45 1.94 -9.42
C ALA A 115 -3.04 2.70 -8.15
N CYS A 116 -3.33 4.01 -8.08
CA CYS A 116 -3.10 4.80 -6.87
C CYS A 116 -3.94 4.33 -5.69
N ALA A 117 -5.22 4.03 -5.91
CA ALA A 117 -6.13 3.54 -4.89
C ALA A 117 -5.72 2.15 -4.38
N GLU A 118 -5.34 1.23 -5.27
CA GLU A 118 -4.83 -0.10 -4.91
C GLU A 118 -3.52 -0.01 -4.12
N SER A 119 -2.59 0.86 -4.51
CA SER A 119 -1.35 1.10 -3.75
C SER A 119 -1.63 1.66 -2.35
N LEU A 120 -2.52 2.63 -2.22
CA LEU A 120 -2.90 3.20 -0.93
C LEU A 120 -3.57 2.17 -0.03
N ALA A 121 -4.48 1.35 -0.59
CA ALA A 121 -5.12 0.26 0.13
C ALA A 121 -4.10 -0.78 0.62
N SER A 122 -3.15 -1.16 -0.24
CA SER A 122 -2.07 -2.11 0.08
C SER A 122 -1.16 -1.59 1.20
N GLU A 123 -0.81 -0.31 1.18
CA GLU A 123 -0.03 0.33 2.22
C GLU A 123 -0.76 0.32 3.57
N ASN A 124 -2.03 0.73 3.57
CA ASN A 124 -2.85 0.76 4.79
C ASN A 124 -3.08 -0.64 5.37
N ALA A 125 -3.31 -1.65 4.53
CA ALA A 125 -3.46 -3.04 4.96
C ALA A 125 -2.17 -3.57 5.60
N SER A 126 -1.00 -3.30 4.99
CA SER A 126 0.29 -3.69 5.54
C SER A 126 0.60 -3.01 6.87
N ARG A 127 0.27 -1.71 6.98
CA ARG A 127 0.42 -0.94 8.21
C ARG A 127 -0.47 -1.49 9.33
N LEU A 128 -1.73 -1.78 9.02
CA LEU A 128 -2.66 -2.39 9.98
C LEU A 128 -2.15 -3.74 10.49
N ALA A 129 -1.70 -4.61 9.58
CA ALA A 129 -1.14 -5.91 9.96
C ALA A 129 0.15 -5.78 10.80
N ALA A 130 0.98 -4.76 10.55
CA ALA A 130 2.16 -4.48 11.37
C ALA A 130 1.77 -4.00 12.77
N MET A 131 0.76 -3.14 12.90
CA MET A 131 0.23 -2.67 14.19
C MET A 131 -0.38 -3.80 15.00
N GLN A 132 -1.17 -4.67 14.38
CA GLN A 132 -1.75 -5.84 15.06
C GLN A 132 -0.69 -6.81 15.59
N ARG A 133 0.40 -7.02 14.84
CA ARG A 133 1.53 -7.82 15.31
C ARG A 133 2.25 -7.15 16.48
N ALA A 134 2.43 -5.83 16.42
CA ALA A 134 3.05 -5.07 17.51
C ALA A 134 2.19 -5.12 18.79
N GLU A 135 0.88 -4.97 18.67
CA GLU A 135 -0.08 -5.08 19.77
C GLU A 135 0.05 -6.45 20.46
N LYS A 136 0.01 -7.53 19.68
CA LYS A 136 0.18 -8.90 20.23
C LYS A 136 1.52 -9.08 20.95
N ASN A 137 2.62 -8.56 20.39
CA ASN A 137 3.93 -8.63 21.04
C ASN A 137 3.95 -7.83 22.36
N ILE A 138 3.26 -6.69 22.42
CA ILE A 138 3.14 -5.89 23.66
C ILE A 138 2.36 -6.67 24.72
N ASP A 139 1.27 -7.32 24.36
CA ASP A 139 0.46 -8.13 25.28
C ASP A 139 1.27 -9.28 25.85
N GLU A 140 2.05 -10.00 25.03
CA GLU A 140 2.94 -11.06 25.45
C GLU A 140 4.04 -10.55 26.43
N LEU A 141 4.63 -9.40 26.12
CA LEU A 141 5.63 -8.78 27.01
C LEU A 141 5.03 -8.32 28.34
N LEU A 142 3.82 -7.79 28.35
CA LEU A 142 3.11 -7.40 29.57
C LEU A 142 2.80 -8.62 30.45
N GLU A 143 2.40 -9.74 29.85
CA GLU A 143 2.15 -10.98 30.57
C GLU A 143 3.43 -11.51 31.22
N ASP A 144 4.56 -11.55 30.50
CA ASP A 144 5.85 -11.97 31.01
C ASP A 144 6.38 -11.04 32.13
N LEU A 145 6.15 -9.73 31.98
CA LEU A 145 6.51 -8.76 33.00
C LEU A 145 5.70 -8.99 34.30
N ASN A 146 4.39 -9.21 34.17
CA ASN A 146 3.53 -9.53 35.31
C ASN A 146 3.93 -10.82 36.01
N ARG A 147 4.26 -11.90 35.27
CA ARG A 147 4.77 -13.13 35.85
C ARG A 147 6.08 -12.89 36.60
N THR A 148 6.98 -12.11 36.02
CA THR A 148 8.27 -11.77 36.66
C THR A 148 8.05 -10.94 37.90
N PHE A 149 7.16 -9.96 37.88
CA PHE A 149 6.80 -9.16 39.05
C PHE A 149 6.25 -10.03 40.20
N HIS A 150 5.30 -10.91 39.91
CA HIS A 150 4.76 -11.82 40.94
C HIS A 150 5.82 -12.75 41.53
N ARG A 151 6.71 -13.30 40.69
CA ARG A 151 7.82 -14.15 41.16
C ARG A 151 8.78 -13.38 42.04
N LEU A 152 9.18 -12.18 41.67
CA LEU A 152 10.05 -11.33 42.49
C LEU A 152 9.40 -10.96 43.83
N ARG A 153 8.13 -10.57 43.77
CA ARG A 153 7.37 -10.27 45.00
C ARG A 153 7.29 -11.46 45.93
N GLN A 154 7.03 -12.66 45.43
CA GLN A 154 7.05 -13.88 46.26
C GLN A 154 8.42 -14.13 46.85
N ALA A 155 9.49 -14.05 46.06
CA ALA A 155 10.85 -14.22 46.57
C ALA A 155 11.20 -13.21 47.66
N THR A 156 10.78 -11.95 47.56
CA THR A 156 10.99 -10.94 48.60
C THR A 156 10.23 -11.28 49.88
N ILE A 157 8.98 -11.72 49.77
CA ILE A 157 8.18 -12.14 50.93
C ILE A 157 8.81 -13.37 51.61
N ASP A 158 9.28 -14.33 50.84
CA ASP A 158 9.95 -15.52 51.37
C ASP A 158 11.25 -15.14 52.07
N GLU A 159 12.05 -14.23 51.55
CA GLU A 159 13.26 -13.69 52.14
C GLU A 159 12.97 -13.00 53.50
N GLU A 160 11.99 -12.09 53.54
CA GLU A 160 11.53 -11.42 54.76
C GLU A 160 11.06 -12.46 55.83
N LEU A 161 10.34 -13.50 55.41
CA LEU A 161 9.88 -14.56 56.29
C LEU A 161 11.05 -15.36 56.89
N PHE A 162 12.06 -15.71 56.08
CA PHE A 162 13.27 -16.39 56.53
C PHE A 162 14.04 -15.55 57.52
N ASP A 163 14.18 -14.25 57.34
CA ASP A 163 14.84 -13.33 58.23
C ASP A 163 14.13 -13.27 59.59
N VAL A 164 12.80 -13.23 59.60
CA VAL A 164 12.00 -13.25 60.84
C VAL A 164 12.17 -14.59 61.59
N ILE A 165 12.12 -15.72 60.87
CA ILE A 165 12.29 -17.06 61.48
C ILE A 165 13.69 -17.20 62.07
N SER A 166 14.74 -16.86 61.31
CA SER A 166 16.14 -16.92 61.78
C SER A 166 16.39 -16.03 63.01
N GLY A 167 15.79 -14.82 63.00
CA GLY A 167 15.81 -13.93 64.13
C GLY A 167 15.14 -14.53 65.39
N SER A 168 14.00 -15.19 65.23
CA SER A 168 13.29 -15.84 66.35
C SER A 168 14.04 -17.07 66.94
N GLU A 169 14.66 -17.89 66.08
CA GLU A 169 15.49 -19.03 66.52
C GLU A 169 16.72 -18.60 67.29
N SER A 170 17.37 -17.48 66.85
CA SER A 170 18.55 -16.96 67.62
C SER A 170 18.17 -16.45 68.99
N PHE A 171 16.96 -15.91 69.20
CA PHE A 171 16.46 -15.55 70.52
C PHE A 171 16.04 -16.74 71.37
N SER A 172 15.66 -17.86 70.78
CA SER A 172 15.24 -19.07 71.52
C SER A 172 16.40 -19.93 72.00
N GLN A 173 17.58 -19.88 71.38
CA GLN A 173 18.79 -20.63 71.76
C GLN A 173 19.63 -19.88 72.77
N GLY A 174 19.31 -18.64 73.13
CA GLY A 174 20.04 -17.84 74.15
C GLY A 174 19.48 -17.93 75.58
N LYS A 175 18.65 -18.92 75.88
CA LYS A 175 18.14 -19.26 77.20
C LYS A 175 18.59 -20.69 77.54
#